data_c66db862239332e7a80d9ec813a55e37
#
_entry.id   c66db862239332e7a80d9ec813a55e37
#
_cell.length_a   1.000
_cell.length_b   1.000
_cell.length_c   1.000
_cell.angle_alpha   90.00
_cell.angle_beta   90.00
_cell.angle_gamma   90.00
#
_symmetry.space_group_name_H-M   'P 1'
#
loop_
_entity.id
_entity.type
_entity.pdbx_description
1 polymer ?
#
loop_
_entity_poly.entity_id
_entity_poly.type
_entity_poly.pdbx_seq_one_letter_code
_entity_poly.pdbx_strand_id
1 'polypeptide(L)'
;VYERIRQVMTDCPGEPIILLVPEPATYRVERELAEFMPEKGFTTVRVVGFGRLGYQVYQSIGSKGAGQSSLSSFGRSMLLRLVMKRKQKELGLLEQATKRPEFSSVLQQLFSEFRAFRVGPADLERGAESVKNNILQKKLRELAICMSAYEEELSRHGERDIDPIMEIVEALPQSPLMENSHVFIDGFHWFTPTHYELIYTLFDLAKEAVITIDLPMAPKTLNLARRGEHLFSRPLEIYDTLVA
;
A
#
# COMPACT_ATOMS: atom_id res chain seq x y z
N VAL A 1 -19.53 -9.65 7.60
CA VAL A 1 -18.99 -8.40 8.14
C VAL A 1 -20.08 -7.59 8.83
N TYR A 2 -21.16 -7.20 8.15
CA TYR A 2 -22.19 -6.28 8.69
C TYR A 2 -22.85 -6.79 9.97
N GLU A 3 -23.17 -8.09 10.08
CA GLU A 3 -23.70 -8.68 11.31
C GLU A 3 -22.73 -8.54 12.49
N ARG A 4 -21.44 -8.75 12.26
CA ARG A 4 -20.42 -8.60 13.31
C ARG A 4 -20.27 -7.16 13.72
N ILE A 5 -20.28 -6.21 12.77
CA ILE A 5 -20.28 -4.76 13.05
C ILE A 5 -21.50 -4.40 13.93
N ARG A 6 -22.69 -4.86 13.55
CA ARG A 6 -23.91 -4.62 14.34
C ARG A 6 -23.81 -5.17 15.77
N GLN A 7 -23.25 -6.37 15.91
CA GLN A 7 -23.00 -6.98 17.22
C GLN A 7 -22.04 -6.12 18.05
N VAL A 8 -20.92 -5.69 17.48
CA VAL A 8 -19.94 -4.82 18.17
C VAL A 8 -20.59 -3.50 18.60
N MET A 9 -21.39 -2.86 17.74
CA MET A 9 -22.13 -1.65 18.12
C MET A 9 -23.08 -1.85 19.28
N THR A 10 -23.63 -3.06 19.44
CA THR A 10 -24.54 -3.41 20.54
C THR A 10 -23.77 -3.75 21.82
N ASP A 11 -22.72 -4.55 21.72
CA ASP A 11 -21.96 -5.08 22.86
C ASP A 11 -20.96 -4.06 23.41
N CYS A 12 -20.43 -3.18 22.55
CA CYS A 12 -19.41 -2.18 22.87
C CYS A 12 -19.83 -0.79 22.37
N PRO A 13 -20.91 -0.20 22.94
CA PRO A 13 -21.43 1.08 22.45
C PRO A 13 -20.42 2.20 22.64
N GLY A 14 -20.15 2.94 21.55
CA GLY A 14 -19.22 4.06 21.54
C GLY A 14 -17.78 3.72 21.19
N GLU A 15 -17.39 2.45 21.13
CA GLU A 15 -16.07 2.06 20.64
C GLU A 15 -15.94 2.31 19.11
N PRO A 16 -14.78 2.81 18.64
CA PRO A 16 -14.60 3.11 17.23
C PRO A 16 -14.53 1.83 16.39
N ILE A 17 -15.22 1.84 15.27
CA ILE A 17 -15.21 0.75 14.28
C ILE A 17 -14.67 1.29 12.96
N ILE A 18 -13.65 0.64 12.43
CA ILE A 18 -13.04 0.96 11.14
C ILE A 18 -13.37 -0.17 10.16
N LEU A 19 -14.13 0.14 9.12
CA LEU A 19 -14.38 -0.77 8.01
C LEU A 19 -13.53 -0.33 6.83
N LEU A 20 -12.44 -1.05 6.60
CA LEU A 20 -11.49 -0.80 5.52
C LEU A 20 -11.93 -1.57 4.27
N VAL A 21 -12.17 -0.84 3.19
CA VAL A 21 -12.63 -1.37 1.90
C VAL A 21 -11.86 -0.71 0.75
N PRO A 22 -11.86 -1.29 -0.46
CA PRO A 22 -11.28 -0.62 -1.63
C PRO A 22 -11.89 0.78 -1.86
N GLU A 23 -11.04 1.78 -2.16
CA GLU A 23 -11.49 3.18 -2.34
C GLU A 23 -12.76 3.33 -3.21
N PRO A 24 -12.88 2.67 -4.38
CA PRO A 24 -14.09 2.80 -5.21
C PRO A 24 -15.36 2.21 -4.56
N ALA A 25 -15.22 1.35 -3.57
CA ALA A 25 -16.34 0.68 -2.91
C ALA A 25 -16.88 1.46 -1.70
N THR A 26 -16.14 2.44 -1.19
CA THR A 26 -16.45 3.12 0.09
C THR A 26 -17.88 3.67 0.15
N TYR A 27 -18.31 4.42 -0.86
CA TYR A 27 -19.66 4.99 -0.90
C TYR A 27 -20.76 3.91 -0.94
N ARG A 28 -20.56 2.88 -1.76
CA ARG A 28 -21.53 1.79 -1.88
C ARG A 28 -21.66 1.03 -0.56
N VAL A 29 -20.55 0.67 0.04
CA VAL A 29 -20.50 -0.07 1.31
C VAL A 29 -21.09 0.75 2.46
N GLU A 30 -20.79 2.05 2.52
CA GLU A 30 -21.38 2.95 3.52
C GLU A 30 -22.91 3.00 3.42
N ARG A 31 -23.45 3.10 2.21
CA ARG A 31 -24.90 3.07 1.97
C ARG A 31 -25.51 1.71 2.33
N GLU A 32 -24.94 0.61 1.85
CA GLU A 32 -25.41 -0.75 2.14
C GLU A 32 -25.40 -1.02 3.64
N LEU A 33 -24.35 -0.61 4.35
CA LEU A 33 -24.24 -0.73 5.80
C LEU A 33 -25.32 0.10 6.51
N ALA A 34 -25.56 1.34 6.08
CA ALA A 34 -26.59 2.20 6.66
C ALA A 34 -28.00 1.62 6.45
N GLU A 35 -28.28 1.05 5.26
CA GLU A 35 -29.55 0.38 4.96
C GLU A 35 -29.73 -0.90 5.81
N PHE A 36 -28.62 -1.58 6.13
CA PHE A 36 -28.62 -2.80 6.95
C PHE A 36 -28.86 -2.52 8.44
N MET A 37 -28.50 -1.34 8.94
CA MET A 37 -28.66 -0.99 10.35
C MET A 37 -30.14 -0.71 10.69
N PRO A 38 -30.64 -1.13 11.90
CA PRO A 38 -32.03 -0.94 12.30
C PRO A 38 -32.50 0.51 12.27
N GLU A 39 -31.60 1.44 12.64
CA GLU A 39 -31.89 2.89 12.69
C GLU A 39 -31.58 3.61 11.37
N LYS A 40 -31.26 2.84 10.31
CA LYS A 40 -30.84 3.37 9.00
C LYS A 40 -29.70 4.39 9.07
N GLY A 41 -28.76 4.16 10.01
CA GLY A 41 -27.59 5.00 10.17
C GLY A 41 -26.65 4.49 11.27
N PHE A 42 -25.46 5.07 11.32
CA PHE A 42 -24.44 4.80 12.34
C PHE A 42 -23.54 6.02 12.51
N THR A 43 -22.92 6.15 13.69
CA THR A 43 -22.00 7.26 14.01
C THR A 43 -20.61 6.80 14.40
N THR A 44 -20.49 5.55 14.89
CA THR A 44 -19.25 4.97 15.40
C THR A 44 -18.45 4.23 14.35
N VAL A 45 -19.08 3.89 13.19
CA VAL A 45 -18.42 3.18 12.10
C VAL A 45 -17.83 4.16 11.11
N ARG A 46 -16.60 3.92 10.69
CA ARG A 46 -15.88 4.67 9.65
C ARG A 46 -15.61 3.75 8.48
N VAL A 47 -16.28 3.96 7.36
CA VAL A 47 -16.02 3.24 6.11
C VAL A 47 -14.95 4.01 5.34
N VAL A 48 -13.77 3.42 5.18
CA VAL A 48 -12.60 4.11 4.62
C VAL A 48 -11.80 3.20 3.68
N GLY A 49 -11.10 3.82 2.74
CA GLY A 49 -9.99 3.18 2.03
C GLY A 49 -8.65 3.54 2.67
N PHE A 50 -7.56 3.03 2.14
CA PHE A 50 -6.21 3.25 2.70
C PHE A 50 -5.83 4.73 2.75
N GLY A 51 -6.12 5.50 1.69
CA GLY A 51 -5.79 6.92 1.65
C GLY A 51 -6.55 7.73 2.70
N ARG A 52 -7.84 7.46 2.87
CA ARG A 52 -8.67 8.13 3.87
C ARG A 52 -8.31 7.71 5.30
N LEU A 53 -7.92 6.45 5.50
CA LEU A 53 -7.38 5.98 6.78
C LEU A 53 -6.13 6.78 7.16
N GLY A 54 -5.17 6.89 6.25
CA GLY A 54 -3.96 7.68 6.46
C GLY A 54 -4.27 9.12 6.84
N TYR A 55 -5.13 9.79 6.09
CA TYR A 55 -5.56 11.16 6.40
C TYR A 55 -6.14 11.26 7.83
N GLN A 56 -6.99 10.34 8.26
CA GLN A 56 -7.58 10.34 9.60
C GLN A 56 -6.53 10.08 10.68
N VAL A 57 -5.59 9.16 10.45
CA VAL A 57 -4.47 8.89 11.36
C VAL A 57 -3.66 10.16 11.60
N TYR A 58 -3.26 10.87 10.54
CA TYR A 58 -2.47 12.10 10.69
C TYR A 58 -3.24 13.23 11.37
N GLN A 59 -4.51 13.38 11.05
CA GLN A 59 -5.39 14.34 11.73
C GLN A 59 -5.45 14.06 13.24
N SER A 60 -5.54 12.80 13.62
CA SER A 60 -5.69 12.39 15.02
C SER A 60 -4.45 12.65 15.87
N ILE A 61 -3.26 12.58 15.30
CA ILE A 61 -1.99 12.86 15.98
C ILE A 61 -1.57 14.34 15.91
N GLY A 62 -2.42 15.20 15.31
CA GLY A 62 -2.10 16.62 15.15
C GLY A 62 -0.95 16.90 14.18
N SER A 63 -0.50 15.89 13.46
CA SER A 63 0.52 16.03 12.44
C SER A 63 -0.05 16.71 11.18
N LYS A 64 0.69 17.61 10.59
CA LYS A 64 0.30 18.25 9.33
C LYS A 64 0.56 17.30 8.17
N GLY A 65 -0.29 16.27 8.05
CA GLY A 65 -0.36 15.40 6.88
C GLY A 65 0.70 14.30 6.83
N ALA A 66 0.33 13.27 6.09
CA ALA A 66 1.21 12.21 5.64
C ALA A 66 2.35 12.80 4.83
N GLY A 67 3.53 12.31 5.09
CA GLY A 67 4.69 12.64 4.30
C GLY A 67 5.02 14.12 4.37
N GLN A 68 5.65 14.54 5.45
CA GLN A 68 6.40 15.78 5.45
C GLN A 68 7.70 15.65 4.61
N SER A 69 7.62 14.97 3.47
CA SER A 69 8.56 15.29 2.42
C SER A 69 8.24 16.73 2.01
N SER A 70 9.13 17.65 2.24
CA SER A 70 8.98 19.03 1.78
C SER A 70 8.88 19.12 0.25
N LEU A 71 9.22 18.02 -0.43
CA LEU A 71 9.20 17.89 -1.87
C LEU A 71 7.84 17.45 -2.39
N SER A 72 7.18 18.36 -3.11
CA SER A 72 6.00 18.02 -3.91
C SER A 72 6.32 16.94 -4.98
N SER A 73 5.31 16.32 -5.55
CA SER A 73 5.46 15.41 -6.70
C SER A 73 6.27 16.04 -7.84
N PHE A 74 6.05 17.34 -8.10
CA PHE A 74 6.82 18.08 -9.09
C PHE A 74 8.30 18.23 -8.66
N GLY A 75 8.57 18.53 -7.39
CA GLY A 75 9.93 18.63 -6.85
C GLY A 75 10.69 17.31 -6.97
N ARG A 76 10.03 16.18 -6.66
CA ARG A 76 10.61 14.84 -6.86
C ARG A 76 10.92 14.54 -8.32
N SER A 77 10.02 14.88 -9.24
CA SER A 77 10.26 14.72 -10.67
C SER A 77 11.43 15.56 -11.17
N MET A 78 11.56 16.81 -10.67
CA MET A 78 12.72 17.65 -11.00
C MET A 78 14.03 17.10 -10.45
N LEU A 79 14.02 16.58 -9.21
CA LEU A 79 15.18 15.95 -8.61
C LEU A 79 15.63 14.72 -9.38
N LEU A 80 14.70 13.85 -9.75
CA LEU A 80 14.95 12.71 -10.64
C LEU A 80 15.58 13.14 -11.96
N ARG A 81 15.04 14.19 -12.59
CA ARG A 81 15.60 14.73 -13.83
C ARG A 81 17.03 15.21 -13.66
N LEU A 82 17.34 15.90 -12.53
CA LEU A 82 18.68 16.35 -12.21
C LEU A 82 19.63 15.17 -12.05
N VAL A 83 19.24 14.17 -11.28
CA VAL A 83 20.00 12.94 -11.05
C VAL A 83 20.28 12.20 -12.36
N MET A 84 19.26 12.00 -13.20
CA MET A 84 19.41 11.35 -14.49
C MET A 84 20.38 12.10 -15.41
N LYS A 85 20.32 13.45 -15.42
CA LYS A 85 21.25 14.26 -16.21
C LYS A 85 22.70 14.09 -15.74
N ARG A 86 22.92 14.00 -14.41
CA ARG A 86 24.27 13.77 -13.85
C ARG A 86 24.78 12.36 -14.19
N LYS A 87 23.89 11.36 -14.13
CA LYS A 87 24.21 9.95 -14.38
C LYS A 87 24.15 9.54 -15.87
N GLN A 88 23.79 10.44 -16.78
CA GLN A 88 23.54 10.16 -18.20
C GLN A 88 24.66 9.35 -18.86
N LYS A 89 25.92 9.63 -18.54
CA LYS A 89 27.08 8.93 -19.13
C LYS A 89 27.22 7.47 -18.64
N GLU A 90 26.61 7.13 -17.52
CA GLU A 90 26.59 5.80 -16.93
C GLU A 90 25.43 4.95 -17.47
N LEU A 91 24.47 5.59 -18.17
CA LEU A 91 23.26 4.97 -18.70
C LEU A 91 23.43 4.75 -20.21
N GLY A 92 23.58 3.50 -20.62
CA GLY A 92 23.70 3.17 -22.03
C GLY A 92 22.35 3.01 -22.73
N LEU A 93 21.47 2.17 -22.16
CA LEU A 93 20.15 1.87 -22.72
C LEU A 93 19.15 3.01 -22.47
N LEU A 94 19.15 3.56 -21.28
CA LEU A 94 18.22 4.63 -20.86
C LEU A 94 18.72 6.04 -21.24
N GLU A 95 19.96 6.20 -21.74
CA GLU A 95 20.55 7.50 -22.07
C GLU A 95 19.62 8.39 -22.92
N GLN A 96 19.06 7.84 -23.98
CA GLN A 96 18.18 8.60 -24.88
C GLN A 96 16.84 8.95 -24.21
N ALA A 97 16.35 8.08 -23.34
CA ALA A 97 15.11 8.33 -22.59
C ALA A 97 15.27 9.47 -21.58
N THR A 98 16.46 9.64 -20.97
CA THR A 98 16.74 10.73 -20.03
C THR A 98 16.61 12.13 -20.62
N LYS A 99 16.70 12.24 -21.96
CA LYS A 99 16.53 13.51 -22.67
C LYS A 99 15.08 13.97 -22.78
N ARG A 100 14.12 13.04 -22.54
CA ARG A 100 12.69 13.33 -22.62
C ARG A 100 12.19 13.82 -21.25
N PRO A 101 11.52 14.99 -21.18
CA PRO A 101 11.04 15.54 -19.91
C PRO A 101 10.08 14.60 -19.16
N GLU A 102 9.23 13.87 -19.89
CA GLU A 102 8.20 12.98 -19.33
C GLU A 102 8.80 11.74 -18.66
N PHE A 103 10.03 11.38 -19.01
CA PHE A 103 10.68 10.17 -18.51
C PHE A 103 10.91 10.23 -16.99
N SER A 104 11.13 11.41 -16.41
CA SER A 104 11.23 11.58 -14.96
C SER A 104 9.94 11.21 -14.22
N SER A 105 8.79 11.56 -14.79
CA SER A 105 7.49 11.20 -14.22
C SER A 105 7.22 9.70 -14.32
N VAL A 106 7.61 9.07 -15.43
CA VAL A 106 7.52 7.61 -15.57
C VAL A 106 8.41 6.89 -14.57
N LEU A 107 9.65 7.36 -14.35
CA LEU A 107 10.54 6.79 -13.34
C LEU A 107 10.00 7.00 -11.93
N GLN A 108 9.44 8.16 -11.62
CA GLN A 108 8.82 8.42 -10.32
C GLN A 108 7.69 7.43 -10.04
N GLN A 109 6.82 7.18 -11.01
CA GLN A 109 5.76 6.20 -10.88
C GLN A 109 6.31 4.79 -10.68
N LEU A 110 7.29 4.38 -11.50
CA LEU A 110 7.94 3.08 -11.39
C LEU A 110 8.61 2.88 -10.03
N PHE A 111 9.31 3.90 -9.52
CA PHE A 111 9.93 3.84 -8.20
C PHE A 111 8.90 3.81 -7.06
N SER A 112 7.74 4.44 -7.24
CA SER A 112 6.62 4.30 -6.30
C SER A 112 6.09 2.87 -6.28
N GLU A 113 5.94 2.23 -7.45
CA GLU A 113 5.56 0.82 -7.54
C GLU A 113 6.62 -0.09 -6.89
N PHE A 114 7.91 0.14 -7.16
CA PHE A 114 8.98 -0.62 -6.51
C PHE A 114 8.93 -0.52 -4.98
N ARG A 115 8.69 0.67 -4.43
CA ARG A 115 8.55 0.84 -2.98
C ARG A 115 7.35 0.10 -2.41
N ALA A 116 6.21 0.14 -3.08
CA ALA A 116 5.02 -0.62 -2.67
C ALA A 116 5.28 -2.13 -2.61
N PHE A 117 6.18 -2.62 -3.49
CA PHE A 117 6.63 -4.02 -3.50
C PHE A 117 7.93 -4.26 -2.71
N ARG A 118 8.43 -3.26 -2.00
CA ARG A 118 9.69 -3.32 -1.23
C ARG A 118 10.90 -3.71 -2.08
N VAL A 119 10.92 -3.29 -3.34
CA VAL A 119 12.02 -3.48 -4.27
C VAL A 119 12.95 -2.28 -4.21
N GLY A 120 14.17 -2.48 -3.73
CA GLY A 120 15.22 -1.46 -3.70
C GLY A 120 16.28 -1.66 -4.80
N PRO A 121 17.31 -0.77 -4.86
CA PRO A 121 18.38 -0.89 -5.84
C PRO A 121 19.10 -2.25 -5.81
N ALA A 122 19.36 -2.80 -4.62
CA ALA A 122 20.02 -4.10 -4.46
C ALA A 122 19.17 -5.27 -5.02
N ASP A 123 17.84 -5.17 -4.94
CA ASP A 123 16.94 -6.17 -5.50
C ASP A 123 16.95 -6.14 -7.03
N LEU A 124 17.02 -4.94 -7.61
CA LEU A 124 17.15 -4.77 -9.06
C LEU A 124 18.48 -5.34 -9.58
N GLU A 125 19.58 -5.18 -8.85
CA GLU A 125 20.87 -5.76 -9.17
C GLU A 125 20.82 -7.28 -9.11
N ARG A 126 20.28 -7.87 -8.04
CA ARG A 126 20.06 -9.32 -7.92
C ARG A 126 19.15 -9.85 -9.02
N GLY A 127 18.08 -9.12 -9.33
CA GLY A 127 17.20 -9.45 -10.46
C GLY A 127 17.94 -9.45 -11.79
N ALA A 128 18.85 -8.48 -12.01
CA ALA A 128 19.67 -8.44 -13.20
C ALA A 128 20.60 -9.66 -13.35
N GLU A 129 21.14 -10.19 -12.26
CA GLU A 129 21.98 -11.39 -12.27
C GLU A 129 21.20 -12.66 -12.61
N SER A 130 19.94 -12.74 -12.20
CA SER A 130 19.07 -13.91 -12.41
C SER A 130 18.49 -14.01 -13.82
N VAL A 131 18.45 -12.91 -14.57
CA VAL A 131 17.80 -12.83 -15.87
C VAL A 131 18.75 -13.20 -17.01
N LYS A 132 18.31 -14.06 -17.94
CA LYS A 132 19.09 -14.46 -19.13
C LYS A 132 19.06 -13.44 -20.26
N ASN A 133 18.08 -12.53 -20.29
CA ASN A 133 17.92 -11.54 -21.33
C ASN A 133 18.86 -10.34 -21.09
N ASN A 134 19.87 -10.18 -21.94
CA ASN A 134 20.88 -9.13 -21.82
C ASN A 134 20.30 -7.70 -21.81
N ILE A 135 19.21 -7.43 -22.53
CA ILE A 135 18.58 -6.11 -22.57
C ILE A 135 17.90 -5.84 -21.24
N LEU A 136 17.15 -6.81 -20.72
CA LEU A 136 16.49 -6.68 -19.42
C LEU A 136 17.51 -6.57 -18.29
N GLN A 137 18.59 -7.34 -18.35
CA GLN A 137 19.69 -7.26 -17.39
C GLN A 137 20.30 -5.84 -17.34
N LYS A 138 20.62 -5.25 -18.50
CA LYS A 138 21.11 -3.88 -18.58
C LYS A 138 20.10 -2.87 -18.05
N LYS A 139 18.82 -3.03 -18.43
CA LYS A 139 17.74 -2.14 -17.97
C LYS A 139 17.60 -2.16 -16.44
N LEU A 140 17.64 -3.33 -15.81
CA LEU A 140 17.54 -3.45 -14.35
C LEU A 140 18.73 -2.79 -13.65
N ARG A 141 19.96 -2.98 -14.14
CA ARG A 141 21.15 -2.31 -13.60
C ARG A 141 21.07 -0.80 -13.72
N GLU A 142 20.66 -0.29 -14.89
CA GLU A 142 20.52 1.15 -15.10
C GLU A 142 19.40 1.76 -14.22
N LEU A 143 18.28 1.02 -14.00
CA LEU A 143 17.25 1.43 -13.06
C LEU A 143 17.78 1.44 -11.61
N ALA A 144 18.60 0.46 -11.22
CA ALA A 144 19.24 0.43 -9.91
C ALA A 144 20.15 1.66 -9.71
N ILE A 145 20.97 2.02 -10.71
CA ILE A 145 21.79 3.23 -10.69
C ILE A 145 20.94 4.49 -10.50
N CYS A 146 19.86 4.62 -11.26
CA CYS A 146 18.96 5.78 -11.17
C CYS A 146 18.28 5.87 -9.79
N MET A 147 17.80 4.74 -9.26
CA MET A 147 17.11 4.68 -7.97
C MET A 147 18.07 5.00 -6.82
N SER A 148 19.26 4.37 -6.79
CA SER A 148 20.27 4.63 -5.77
C SER A 148 20.71 6.10 -5.77
N ALA A 149 21.00 6.66 -6.93
CA ALA A 149 21.43 8.06 -7.03
C ALA A 149 20.30 9.04 -6.64
N TYR A 150 19.05 8.69 -6.88
CA TYR A 150 17.89 9.45 -6.44
C TYR A 150 17.73 9.43 -4.91
N GLU A 151 17.85 8.28 -4.28
CA GLU A 151 17.79 8.11 -2.82
C GLU A 151 18.93 8.82 -2.12
N GLU A 152 20.15 8.77 -2.68
CA GLU A 152 21.29 9.53 -2.18
C GLU A 152 21.04 11.04 -2.23
N GLU A 153 20.47 11.54 -3.33
CA GLU A 153 20.21 12.97 -3.46
C GLU A 153 19.09 13.42 -2.52
N LEU A 154 18.03 12.63 -2.32
CA LEU A 154 17.02 12.88 -1.31
C LEU A 154 17.62 12.95 0.09
N SER A 155 18.44 11.98 0.44
CA SER A 155 19.10 11.91 1.75
C SER A 155 20.00 13.12 2.01
N ARG A 156 20.69 13.67 1.00
CA ARG A 156 21.49 14.90 1.12
C ARG A 156 20.65 16.12 1.49
N HIS A 157 19.38 16.11 1.12
CA HIS A 157 18.42 17.17 1.45
C HIS A 157 17.62 16.89 2.73
N GLY A 158 17.93 15.79 3.44
CA GLY A 158 17.16 15.37 4.62
C GLY A 158 15.77 14.84 4.30
N GLU A 159 15.54 14.47 3.04
CA GLU A 159 14.26 13.98 2.53
C GLU A 159 14.27 12.46 2.34
N ARG A 160 13.09 11.87 2.39
CA ARG A 160 12.86 10.47 2.07
C ARG A 160 11.64 10.37 1.14
N ASP A 161 11.67 9.42 0.23
CA ASP A 161 10.52 9.08 -0.60
C ASP A 161 10.02 7.70 -0.16
N ILE A 162 9.09 7.69 0.78
CA ILE A 162 8.53 6.49 1.41
C ILE A 162 7.20 6.14 0.73
N ASP A 163 6.86 4.87 0.69
CA ASP A 163 5.53 4.44 0.28
C ASP A 163 4.46 5.01 1.23
N PRO A 164 3.37 5.61 0.71
CA PRO A 164 2.34 6.23 1.56
C PRO A 164 1.71 5.27 2.58
N ILE A 165 1.65 3.97 2.28
CA ILE A 165 1.14 2.96 3.22
C ILE A 165 2.11 2.77 4.39
N MET A 166 3.43 2.77 4.11
CA MET A 166 4.44 2.67 5.16
C MET A 166 4.46 3.90 6.06
N GLU A 167 4.17 5.09 5.53
CA GLU A 167 3.98 6.28 6.36
C GLU A 167 2.81 6.11 7.34
N ILE A 168 1.70 5.49 6.90
CA ILE A 168 0.56 5.18 7.77
C ILE A 168 1.00 4.19 8.85
N VAL A 169 1.74 3.13 8.49
CA VAL A 169 2.28 2.14 9.44
C VAL A 169 3.11 2.80 10.54
N GLU A 170 4.00 3.75 10.18
CA GLU A 170 4.82 4.49 11.14
C GLU A 170 4.00 5.39 12.08
N ALA A 171 2.87 5.92 11.61
CA ALA A 171 2.03 6.85 12.36
C ALA A 171 0.96 6.18 13.23
N LEU A 172 0.47 5.00 12.84
CA LEU A 172 -0.63 4.28 13.49
C LEU A 172 -0.45 4.07 15.01
N PRO A 173 0.74 3.65 15.52
CA PRO A 173 0.93 3.42 16.96
C PRO A 173 0.75 4.68 17.82
N GLN A 174 0.83 5.87 17.23
CA GLN A 174 0.65 7.14 17.92
C GLN A 174 -0.79 7.67 17.82
N SER A 175 -1.63 7.00 17.04
CA SER A 175 -2.98 7.48 16.73
C SER A 175 -3.99 7.02 17.77
N PRO A 176 -4.70 7.94 18.44
CA PRO A 176 -5.80 7.58 19.33
C PRO A 176 -6.99 6.93 18.63
N LEU A 177 -7.01 6.90 17.30
CA LEU A 177 -8.03 6.18 16.52
C LEU A 177 -8.00 4.67 16.76
N MET A 178 -6.84 4.14 17.20
CA MET A 178 -6.66 2.71 17.44
C MET A 178 -7.07 2.29 18.84
N GLU A 179 -7.27 3.23 19.77
CA GLU A 179 -7.69 2.93 21.14
C GLU A 179 -9.06 2.26 21.16
N ASN A 180 -9.11 1.01 21.66
CA ASN A 180 -10.31 0.17 21.72
C ASN A 180 -11.02 0.00 20.36
N SER A 181 -10.30 0.15 19.25
CA SER A 181 -10.88 0.05 17.92
C SER A 181 -11.19 -1.38 17.50
N HIS A 182 -12.24 -1.55 16.72
CA HIS A 182 -12.56 -2.78 16.00
C HIS A 182 -12.30 -2.55 14.52
N VAL A 183 -11.45 -3.37 13.91
CA VAL A 183 -11.05 -3.22 12.50
C VAL A 183 -11.62 -4.36 11.67
N PHE A 184 -12.32 -4.00 10.62
CA PHE A 184 -12.84 -4.94 9.61
C PHE A 184 -12.24 -4.59 8.27
N ILE A 185 -11.71 -5.59 7.57
CA ILE A 185 -11.10 -5.45 6.23
C ILE A 185 -11.91 -6.32 5.28
N ASP A 186 -12.52 -5.72 4.26
CA ASP A 186 -13.47 -6.41 3.38
C ASP A 186 -13.34 -6.01 1.91
N GLY A 187 -13.59 -6.98 1.02
CA GLY A 187 -13.68 -6.74 -0.42
C GLY A 187 -12.37 -6.57 -1.17
N PHE A 188 -11.25 -6.89 -0.57
CA PHE A 188 -9.94 -6.85 -1.25
C PHE A 188 -9.62 -8.18 -1.92
N HIS A 189 -9.04 -8.11 -3.11
CA HIS A 189 -8.65 -9.29 -3.90
C HIS A 189 -7.13 -9.47 -4.03
N TRP A 190 -6.34 -8.49 -3.61
CA TRP A 190 -4.89 -8.56 -3.58
C TRP A 190 -4.31 -7.45 -2.69
N PHE A 191 -3.09 -7.66 -2.19
CA PHE A 191 -2.33 -6.72 -1.40
C PHE A 191 -0.89 -6.63 -1.89
N THR A 192 -0.28 -5.44 -1.76
CA THR A 192 1.17 -5.29 -1.88
C THR A 192 1.84 -5.69 -0.57
N PRO A 193 3.16 -5.94 -0.56
CA PRO A 193 3.90 -6.17 0.68
C PRO A 193 3.70 -5.06 1.73
N THR A 194 3.63 -3.80 1.32
CA THR A 194 3.38 -2.68 2.25
C THR A 194 1.97 -2.71 2.84
N HIS A 195 0.96 -3.18 2.09
CA HIS A 195 -0.38 -3.39 2.63
C HIS A 195 -0.40 -4.48 3.70
N TYR A 196 0.36 -5.57 3.55
CA TYR A 196 0.46 -6.60 4.60
C TYR A 196 1.04 -6.03 5.89
N GLU A 197 2.08 -5.20 5.82
CA GLU A 197 2.64 -4.51 7.00
C GLU A 197 1.58 -3.67 7.70
N LEU A 198 0.77 -2.94 6.93
CA LEU A 198 -0.34 -2.17 7.49
C LEU A 198 -1.38 -3.07 8.15
N ILE A 199 -1.76 -4.19 7.52
CA ILE A 199 -2.72 -5.15 8.06
C ILE A 199 -2.21 -5.74 9.37
N TYR A 200 -0.95 -6.16 9.43
CA TYR A 200 -0.36 -6.67 10.67
C TYR A 200 -0.33 -5.61 11.76
N THR A 201 0.05 -4.38 11.43
CA THR A 201 0.03 -3.27 12.40
C THR A 201 -1.38 -2.97 12.92
N LEU A 202 -2.40 -3.02 12.04
CA LEU A 202 -3.80 -2.88 12.44
C LEU A 202 -4.23 -4.02 13.36
N PHE A 203 -3.81 -5.26 13.09
CA PHE A 203 -4.13 -6.42 13.91
C PHE A 203 -3.50 -6.34 15.31
N ASP A 204 -2.28 -5.85 15.38
CA ASP A 204 -1.54 -5.69 16.64
C ASP A 204 -2.13 -4.58 17.54
N LEU A 205 -2.67 -3.52 16.94
CA LEU A 205 -3.16 -2.35 17.67
C LEU A 205 -4.65 -2.39 17.99
N ALA A 206 -5.45 -3.08 17.18
CA ALA A 206 -6.90 -3.14 17.36
C ALA A 206 -7.29 -4.09 18.52
N LYS A 207 -8.40 -3.77 19.20
CA LYS A 207 -9.02 -4.66 20.17
C LYS A 207 -9.56 -5.94 19.53
N GLU A 208 -10.07 -5.83 18.32
CA GLU A 208 -10.50 -6.92 17.46
C GLU A 208 -10.20 -6.55 16.02
N ALA A 209 -9.63 -7.49 15.27
CA ALA A 209 -9.42 -7.32 13.82
C ALA A 209 -9.94 -8.53 13.05
N VAL A 210 -10.67 -8.27 11.97
CA VAL A 210 -11.28 -9.28 11.12
C VAL A 210 -11.01 -8.94 9.66
N ILE A 211 -10.52 -9.90 8.89
CA ILE A 211 -10.41 -9.80 7.44
C ILE A 211 -11.28 -10.86 6.77
N THR A 212 -12.02 -10.46 5.73
CA THR A 212 -12.77 -11.40 4.91
C THR A 212 -12.00 -11.75 3.65
N ILE A 213 -12.04 -13.03 3.30
CA ILE A 213 -11.37 -13.55 2.11
C ILE A 213 -12.34 -14.49 1.40
N ASP A 214 -12.62 -14.21 0.14
CA ASP A 214 -13.48 -15.04 -0.69
C ASP A 214 -12.74 -16.32 -1.13
N LEU A 215 -12.99 -17.42 -0.45
CA LEU A 215 -12.38 -18.72 -0.75
C LEU A 215 -13.43 -19.77 -1.12
N PRO A 216 -13.13 -20.65 -2.09
CA PRO A 216 -14.02 -21.74 -2.42
C PRO A 216 -13.96 -22.82 -1.35
N MET A 217 -15.12 -23.33 -0.94
CA MET A 217 -15.21 -24.41 0.04
C MET A 217 -14.90 -25.80 -0.54
N ALA A 218 -14.94 -25.97 -1.87
CA ALA A 218 -14.74 -27.26 -2.53
C ALA A 218 -13.24 -27.62 -2.59
N PRO A 219 -12.81 -28.80 -2.08
CA PRO A 219 -11.39 -29.20 -2.07
C PRO A 219 -10.72 -29.22 -3.45
N LYS A 220 -11.45 -29.61 -4.50
CA LYS A 220 -10.93 -29.58 -5.89
C LYS A 220 -10.58 -28.17 -6.34
N THR A 221 -11.45 -27.20 -6.04
CA THR A 221 -11.27 -25.79 -6.40
C THR A 221 -10.08 -25.18 -5.63
N LEU A 222 -9.92 -25.51 -4.36
CA LEU A 222 -8.75 -25.10 -3.56
C LEU A 222 -7.44 -25.64 -4.15
N ASN A 223 -7.42 -26.89 -4.60
CA ASN A 223 -6.24 -27.48 -5.23
C ASN A 223 -5.88 -26.79 -6.55
N LEU A 224 -6.86 -26.43 -7.37
CA LEU A 224 -6.64 -25.65 -8.61
C LEU A 224 -6.16 -24.22 -8.30
N ALA A 225 -6.73 -23.58 -7.29
CA ALA A 225 -6.32 -22.27 -6.84
C ALA A 225 -4.83 -22.26 -6.38
N ARG A 226 -4.40 -23.28 -5.62
CA ARG A 226 -3.00 -23.44 -5.19
C ARG A 226 -2.01 -23.62 -6.34
N ARG A 227 -2.47 -24.13 -7.49
CA ARG A 227 -1.64 -24.23 -8.71
C ARG A 227 -1.61 -22.97 -9.56
N GLY A 228 -2.30 -21.92 -9.14
CA GLY A 228 -2.43 -20.69 -9.92
C GLY A 228 -3.38 -20.79 -11.11
N GLU A 229 -4.17 -21.87 -11.21
CA GLU A 229 -5.01 -22.22 -12.37
C GLU A 229 -6.48 -21.79 -12.19
N HIS A 230 -6.77 -20.97 -11.16
CA HIS A 230 -8.15 -20.60 -10.83
C HIS A 230 -8.26 -19.12 -10.39
N LEU A 231 -9.45 -18.54 -10.59
CA LEU A 231 -9.73 -17.14 -10.20
C LEU A 231 -9.55 -16.88 -8.69
N PHE A 232 -9.62 -17.90 -7.84
CA PHE A 232 -9.38 -17.81 -6.40
C PHE A 232 -7.90 -17.95 -5.99
N SER A 233 -6.96 -18.00 -6.94
CA SER A 233 -5.52 -18.13 -6.64
C SER A 233 -5.03 -16.93 -5.83
N ARG A 234 -5.45 -15.71 -6.19
CA ARG A 234 -5.08 -14.49 -5.45
C ARG A 234 -5.66 -14.43 -4.03
N PRO A 235 -6.97 -14.67 -3.81
CA PRO A 235 -7.51 -14.78 -2.46
C PRO A 235 -6.84 -15.85 -1.60
N LEU A 236 -6.44 -16.97 -2.20
CA LEU A 236 -5.71 -18.02 -1.49
C LEU A 236 -4.29 -17.60 -1.11
N GLU A 237 -3.58 -16.87 -1.97
CA GLU A 237 -2.28 -16.25 -1.64
C GLU A 237 -2.40 -15.29 -0.44
N ILE A 238 -3.49 -14.49 -0.39
CA ILE A 238 -3.77 -13.62 0.77
C ILE A 238 -3.90 -14.47 2.03
N TYR A 239 -4.73 -15.50 1.99
CA TYR A 239 -4.95 -16.38 3.14
C TYR A 239 -3.65 -17.03 3.61
N ASP A 240 -2.90 -17.67 2.70
CA ASP A 240 -1.65 -18.35 3.01
C ASP A 240 -0.59 -17.37 3.58
N THR A 241 -0.58 -16.11 3.10
CA THR A 241 0.34 -15.07 3.61
C THR A 241 -0.03 -14.59 5.02
N LEU A 242 -1.33 -14.46 5.33
CA LEU A 242 -1.79 -13.97 6.63
C LEU A 242 -1.74 -15.04 7.74
N VAL A 243 -1.71 -16.33 7.39
CA VAL A 243 -1.71 -17.46 8.33
C VAL A 243 -0.30 -18.03 8.53
N ALA A 244 0.67 -17.68 7.67
CA ALA A 244 2.06 -18.12 7.77
C ALA A 244 2.80 -17.47 8.93
#